data_d6b4038c646fa3495e74c430780d8dfb
#
_entry.id   d6b4038c646fa3495e74c430780d8dfb
#
_cell.length_a   1.000
_cell.length_b   1.000
_cell.length_c   1.000
_cell.angle_alpha   90.00
_cell.angle_beta   90.00
_cell.angle_gamma   90.00
#
_symmetry.space_group_name_H-M   'P 1'
#
loop_
_entity.id
_entity.type
_entity.pdbx_description
1 polymer ?
#
loop_
_entity_poly.entity_id
_entity_poly.type
_entity_poly.pdbx_seq_one_letter_code
_entity_poly.pdbx_strand_id
1 'polypeptide(L)'
;MKRNLLLGWISLFGVLAFAQEDSVVMRINGKEIPRSEFECSYRRHTDGNGTKLSPREYAELFILSKLKVEAARAAGLDTTSAFRKQQQAYRTNLLRSYLLDDQEMDGNARILYQKMKENVRGGQVQIRQIYK
;
A
#
# COMPACT_ATOMS: atom_id res chain seq x y z
N MET A 1 -57.01 -9.77 -20.84
CA MET A 1 -56.21 -8.55 -20.61
C MET A 1 -55.92 -8.31 -19.10
N LYS A 2 -55.55 -9.33 -18.35
CA LYS A 2 -55.26 -9.19 -16.86
C LYS A 2 -53.92 -9.77 -16.44
N ARG A 3 -52.99 -10.07 -17.36
CA ARG A 3 -51.77 -10.81 -17.06
C ARG A 3 -50.50 -9.94 -17.05
N ASN A 4 -50.57 -8.68 -17.46
CA ASN A 4 -49.42 -7.78 -17.60
C ASN A 4 -49.29 -6.73 -16.48
N LEU A 5 -50.20 -6.75 -15.48
CA LEU A 5 -50.17 -5.78 -14.37
C LEU A 5 -49.35 -6.24 -13.14
N LEU A 6 -48.93 -7.52 -13.10
CA LEU A 6 -48.15 -8.05 -12.01
C LEU A 6 -46.63 -7.95 -12.18
N LEU A 7 -46.16 -7.64 -13.39
CA LEU A 7 -44.70 -7.51 -13.67
C LEU A 7 -44.14 -6.11 -13.35
N GLY A 8 -45.00 -5.11 -13.14
CA GLY A 8 -44.57 -3.75 -12.84
C GLY A 8 -44.24 -3.48 -11.37
N TRP A 9 -44.56 -4.40 -10.45
CA TRP A 9 -44.35 -4.17 -8.99
C TRP A 9 -43.07 -4.75 -8.46
N ILE A 10 -42.33 -5.55 -9.21
CA ILE A 10 -41.07 -6.20 -8.77
C ILE A 10 -39.85 -5.32 -9.01
N SER A 11 -39.93 -4.29 -9.84
CA SER A 11 -38.78 -3.46 -10.18
C SER A 11 -38.52 -2.26 -9.24
N LEU A 12 -39.35 -2.05 -8.22
CA LEU A 12 -39.20 -0.90 -7.29
C LEU A 12 -38.56 -1.24 -5.94
N PHE A 13 -38.13 -2.49 -5.75
CA PHE A 13 -37.56 -2.93 -4.47
C PHE A 13 -36.03 -3.12 -4.48
N GLY A 14 -35.34 -2.64 -5.47
CA GLY A 14 -33.94 -2.95 -5.64
C GLY A 14 -33.05 -1.74 -5.74
N VAL A 15 -32.88 -0.89 -4.76
CA VAL A 15 -31.61 -0.18 -4.46
C VAL A 15 -31.79 0.67 -3.19
N LEU A 16 -31.95 0.03 -2.06
CA LEU A 16 -31.43 0.58 -0.81
C LEU A 16 -30.03 -0.03 -0.63
N ALA A 17 -29.08 0.38 -1.47
CA ALA A 17 -27.69 0.26 -1.11
C ALA A 17 -27.51 1.18 0.11
N PHE A 18 -27.53 0.59 1.29
CA PHE A 18 -27.05 1.25 2.50
C PHE A 18 -25.58 1.59 2.22
N ALA A 19 -25.33 2.83 1.79
CA ALA A 19 -24.02 3.43 1.96
C ALA A 19 -23.77 3.38 3.48
N GLN A 20 -23.03 2.39 3.94
CA GLN A 20 -22.63 2.30 5.33
C GLN A 20 -21.68 3.47 5.54
N GLU A 21 -22.21 4.58 6.10
CA GLU A 21 -21.40 5.74 6.44
C GLU A 21 -20.29 5.27 7.37
N ASP A 22 -19.06 5.49 6.93
CA ASP A 22 -17.89 5.14 7.71
C ASP A 22 -17.84 6.04 8.95
N SER A 23 -18.15 5.48 10.12
CA SER A 23 -18.29 6.24 11.33
C SER A 23 -16.98 6.95 11.72
N VAL A 24 -17.09 8.21 12.10
CA VAL A 24 -15.95 9.01 12.59
C VAL A 24 -15.55 8.52 13.98
N VAL A 25 -14.31 8.06 14.15
CA VAL A 25 -13.79 7.59 15.45
C VAL A 25 -13.09 8.68 16.25
N MET A 26 -12.49 9.65 15.56
CA MET A 26 -11.78 10.77 16.21
C MET A 26 -11.68 11.98 15.28
N ARG A 27 -11.33 13.13 15.84
CA ARG A 27 -10.99 14.34 15.10
C ARG A 27 -9.58 14.81 15.49
N ILE A 28 -8.74 15.09 14.49
CA ILE A 28 -7.37 15.57 14.68
C ILE A 28 -7.23 16.87 13.89
N ASN A 29 -6.93 17.98 14.55
CA ASN A 29 -6.86 19.32 13.94
C ASN A 29 -8.07 19.65 13.06
N GLY A 30 -9.28 19.33 13.53
CA GLY A 30 -10.52 19.58 12.80
C GLY A 30 -10.83 18.58 11.66
N LYS A 31 -9.92 17.69 11.33
CA LYS A 31 -10.15 16.63 10.33
C LYS A 31 -10.77 15.41 10.99
N GLU A 32 -11.82 14.93 10.38
CA GLU A 32 -12.48 13.70 10.79
C GLU A 32 -11.68 12.48 10.29
N ILE A 33 -11.48 11.55 11.20
CA ILE A 33 -10.82 10.26 10.91
C ILE A 33 -11.88 9.18 10.93
N PRO A 34 -12.14 8.56 9.80
CA PRO A 34 -13.09 7.47 9.70
C PRO A 34 -12.54 6.20 10.35
N ARG A 35 -13.45 5.35 10.79
CA ARG A 35 -13.12 4.07 11.43
C ARG A 35 -12.28 3.17 10.53
N SER A 36 -12.61 3.10 9.25
CA SER A 36 -11.88 2.28 8.28
C SER A 36 -10.40 2.66 8.19
N GLU A 37 -10.08 3.95 8.22
CA GLU A 37 -8.69 4.44 8.18
C GLU A 37 -7.91 4.02 9.43
N PHE A 38 -8.51 4.18 10.61
CA PHE A 38 -7.90 3.77 11.86
C PHE A 38 -7.68 2.26 11.92
N GLU A 39 -8.71 1.45 11.60
CA GLU A 39 -8.62 0.00 11.60
C GLU A 39 -7.59 -0.53 10.59
N CYS A 40 -7.55 0.03 9.39
CA CYS A 40 -6.57 -0.34 8.38
C CYS A 40 -5.13 -0.06 8.86
N SER A 41 -4.91 1.09 9.50
CA SER A 41 -3.61 1.46 10.06
C SER A 41 -3.23 0.56 11.24
N TYR A 42 -4.17 0.25 12.12
CA TYR A 42 -3.97 -0.65 13.26
C TYR A 42 -3.59 -2.07 12.83
N ARG A 43 -4.29 -2.64 11.84
CA ARG A 43 -3.98 -3.96 11.29
C ARG A 43 -2.55 -4.01 10.72
N ARG A 44 -2.17 -3.03 9.91
CA ARG A 44 -0.81 -2.97 9.35
C ARG A 44 0.27 -2.92 10.44
N HIS A 45 0.01 -2.21 11.53
CA HIS A 45 0.93 -2.14 12.66
C HIS A 45 1.04 -3.49 13.37
N THR A 46 -0.09 -4.16 13.59
CA THR A 46 -0.15 -5.46 14.27
C THR A 46 0.51 -6.57 13.45
N ASP A 47 0.26 -6.58 12.13
CA ASP A 47 0.78 -7.60 11.23
C ASP A 47 2.29 -7.43 10.98
N GLY A 48 2.79 -6.18 11.00
CA GLY A 48 4.19 -5.88 10.66
C GLY A 48 5.18 -5.97 11.81
N ASN A 49 4.79 -5.65 13.04
CA ASN A 49 5.75 -5.44 14.14
C ASN A 49 5.77 -6.54 15.21
N GLY A 50 4.88 -7.51 15.14
CA GLY A 50 4.81 -8.58 16.17
C GLY A 50 4.41 -8.11 17.58
N THR A 51 4.40 -6.80 17.84
CA THR A 51 4.01 -6.22 19.13
C THR A 51 2.52 -5.90 19.09
N LYS A 52 1.73 -6.68 19.80
CA LYS A 52 0.29 -6.48 19.90
C LYS A 52 -0.02 -5.37 20.90
N LEU A 53 -0.11 -4.14 20.42
CA LEU A 53 -0.66 -3.04 21.20
C LEU A 53 -2.19 -3.16 21.25
N SER A 54 -2.79 -2.73 22.35
CA SER A 54 -4.24 -2.56 22.38
C SER A 54 -4.66 -1.42 21.43
N PRO A 55 -5.90 -1.40 20.92
CA PRO A 55 -6.38 -0.31 20.08
C PRO A 55 -6.25 1.08 20.73
N ARG A 56 -6.35 1.15 22.06
CA ARG A 56 -6.22 2.39 22.82
C ARG A 56 -4.77 2.89 22.83
N GLU A 57 -3.81 2.02 23.10
CA GLU A 57 -2.38 2.38 23.07
C GLU A 57 -1.94 2.76 21.65
N TYR A 58 -2.44 2.06 20.65
CA TYR A 58 -2.17 2.39 19.27
C TYR A 58 -2.77 3.74 18.86
N ALA A 59 -3.92 4.13 19.40
CA ALA A 59 -4.56 5.42 19.09
C ALA A 59 -3.63 6.60 19.40
N GLU A 60 -2.87 6.56 20.49
CA GLU A 60 -1.90 7.61 20.82
C GLU A 60 -0.79 7.73 19.77
N LEU A 61 -0.24 6.60 19.33
CA LEU A 61 0.76 6.56 18.25
C LEU A 61 0.20 7.06 16.93
N PHE A 62 -1.03 6.67 16.62
CA PHE A 62 -1.73 7.09 15.41
C PHE A 62 -1.95 8.60 15.39
N ILE A 63 -2.45 9.19 16.48
CA ILE A 63 -2.63 10.63 16.63
C ILE A 63 -1.30 11.37 16.44
N LEU A 64 -0.26 10.93 17.14
CA LEU A 64 1.08 11.51 17.02
C LEU A 64 1.61 11.46 15.60
N SER A 65 1.40 10.34 14.91
CA SER A 65 1.80 10.17 13.50
C SER A 65 1.05 11.16 12.60
N LYS A 66 -0.25 11.33 12.77
CA LYS A 66 -1.05 12.28 12.00
C LYS A 66 -0.61 13.73 12.22
N LEU A 67 -0.35 14.12 13.47
CA LEU A 67 0.15 15.45 13.81
C LEU A 67 1.53 15.72 13.18
N LYS A 68 2.43 14.74 13.22
CA LYS A 68 3.75 14.84 12.56
C LYS A 68 3.62 15.03 11.04
N VAL A 69 2.71 14.30 10.38
CA VAL A 69 2.47 14.45 8.94
C VAL A 69 1.94 15.85 8.62
N GLU A 70 1.03 16.39 9.43
CA GLU A 70 0.51 17.74 9.23
C GLU A 70 1.58 18.80 9.44
N ALA A 71 2.38 18.69 10.49
CA ALA A 71 3.51 19.59 10.73
C ALA A 71 4.52 19.57 9.58
N ALA A 72 4.84 18.39 9.06
CA ALA A 72 5.73 18.22 7.91
C ALA A 72 5.17 18.87 6.63
N ARG A 73 3.86 18.75 6.40
CA ARG A 73 3.19 19.43 5.28
C ARG A 73 3.17 20.95 5.45
N ALA A 74 2.87 21.42 6.64
CA ALA A 74 2.90 22.87 6.95
C ALA A 74 4.31 23.45 6.76
N ALA A 75 5.36 22.67 7.02
CA ALA A 75 6.75 23.03 6.76
C ALA A 75 7.18 22.86 5.29
N GLY A 76 6.29 22.43 4.39
CA GLY A 76 6.58 22.24 2.96
C GLY A 76 7.55 21.09 2.65
N LEU A 77 7.74 20.14 3.56
CA LEU A 77 8.68 19.03 3.38
C LEU A 77 8.27 18.08 2.23
N ASP A 78 6.97 17.96 1.97
CA ASP A 78 6.40 17.17 0.89
C ASP A 78 6.65 17.76 -0.51
N THR A 79 7.02 19.04 -0.59
CA THR A 79 7.32 19.73 -1.85
C THR A 79 8.82 19.70 -2.21
N THR A 80 9.67 19.23 -1.31
CA THR A 80 11.11 19.17 -1.53
C THR A 80 11.49 18.19 -2.64
N SER A 81 12.55 18.50 -3.37
CA SER A 81 13.06 17.62 -4.44
C SER A 81 13.52 16.26 -3.90
N ALA A 82 14.08 16.23 -2.69
CA ALA A 82 14.51 15.00 -2.02
C ALA A 82 13.31 14.08 -1.73
N PHE A 83 12.23 14.64 -1.18
CA PHE A 83 11.02 13.87 -0.90
C PHE A 83 10.39 13.31 -2.19
N ARG A 84 10.28 14.15 -3.23
CA ARG A 84 9.71 13.71 -4.51
C ARG A 84 10.51 12.58 -5.17
N LYS A 85 11.85 12.66 -5.13
CA LYS A 85 12.72 11.58 -5.63
C LYS A 85 12.52 10.28 -4.86
N GLN A 86 12.46 10.36 -3.53
CA GLN A 86 12.25 9.19 -2.68
C GLN A 86 10.86 8.57 -2.90
N GLN A 87 9.82 9.39 -3.00
CA GLN A 87 8.46 8.95 -3.30
C GLN A 87 8.38 8.25 -4.67
N GLN A 88 9.04 8.81 -5.69
CA GLN A 88 9.09 8.22 -7.01
C GLN A 88 9.82 6.86 -7.00
N ALA A 89 10.94 6.75 -6.32
CA ALA A 89 11.68 5.51 -6.17
C ALA A 89 10.84 4.43 -5.46
N TYR A 90 10.17 4.81 -4.37
CA TYR A 90 9.27 3.92 -3.64
C TYR A 90 8.10 3.43 -4.51
N ARG A 91 7.45 4.35 -5.23
CA ARG A 91 6.38 4.02 -6.17
C ARG A 91 6.85 3.06 -7.26
N THR A 92 8.02 3.32 -7.85
CA THR A 92 8.60 2.44 -8.88
C THR A 92 8.87 1.03 -8.33
N ASN A 93 9.40 0.93 -7.11
CA ASN A 93 9.65 -0.36 -6.48
C ASN A 93 8.35 -1.14 -6.20
N LEU A 94 7.29 -0.45 -5.74
CA LEU A 94 5.98 -1.09 -5.56
C LEU A 94 5.38 -1.57 -6.88
N LEU A 95 5.44 -0.75 -7.92
CA LEU A 95 4.90 -1.10 -9.25
C LEU A 95 5.65 -2.26 -9.88
N ARG A 96 6.94 -2.42 -9.60
CA ARG A 96 7.75 -3.50 -10.17
C ARG A 96 7.17 -4.88 -9.86
N SER A 97 6.68 -5.11 -8.65
CA SER A 97 6.07 -6.39 -8.25
C SER A 97 4.74 -6.69 -8.95
N TYR A 98 4.06 -5.67 -9.48
CA TYR A 98 2.80 -5.82 -10.22
C TYR A 98 3.00 -5.89 -11.74
N LEU A 99 4.12 -5.38 -12.25
CA LEU A 99 4.39 -5.29 -13.68
C LEU A 99 5.29 -6.43 -14.19
N LEU A 100 5.99 -7.12 -13.29
CA LEU A 100 6.82 -8.26 -13.67
C LEU A 100 5.98 -9.53 -13.58
N ASP A 101 5.80 -10.18 -14.72
CA ASP A 101 5.23 -11.53 -14.78
C ASP A 101 6.25 -12.53 -14.23
N ASP A 102 5.82 -13.40 -13.31
CA ASP A 102 6.67 -14.43 -12.71
C ASP A 102 7.29 -15.36 -13.75
N GLN A 103 6.57 -15.64 -14.85
CA GLN A 103 7.09 -16.47 -15.95
C GLN A 103 8.21 -15.76 -16.74
N GLU A 104 8.08 -14.47 -17.00
CA GLU A 104 9.15 -13.69 -17.63
C GLU A 104 10.38 -13.56 -16.73
N MET A 105 10.16 -13.39 -15.41
CA MET A 105 11.26 -13.34 -14.45
C MET A 105 12.03 -14.66 -14.40
N ASP A 106 11.35 -15.80 -14.35
CA ASP A 106 11.98 -17.13 -14.37
C ASP A 106 12.74 -17.38 -15.69
N GLY A 107 12.17 -16.96 -16.82
CA GLY A 107 12.82 -17.04 -18.12
C GLY A 107 14.13 -16.23 -18.16
N ASN A 108 14.08 -14.98 -17.73
CA ASN A 108 15.24 -14.10 -17.69
C ASN A 108 16.30 -14.57 -16.67
N ALA A 109 15.88 -15.08 -15.51
CA ALA A 109 16.78 -15.64 -14.51
C ALA A 109 17.53 -16.88 -15.05
N ARG A 110 16.86 -17.76 -15.79
CA ARG A 110 17.48 -18.93 -16.44
C ARG A 110 18.50 -18.53 -17.51
N ILE A 111 18.17 -17.55 -18.35
CA ILE A 111 19.10 -17.02 -19.36
C ILE A 111 20.34 -16.42 -18.70
N LEU A 112 20.15 -15.62 -17.64
CA LEU A 112 21.25 -15.02 -16.90
C LEU A 112 22.13 -16.11 -16.23
N TYR A 113 21.51 -17.10 -15.61
CA TYR A 113 22.20 -18.23 -15.01
C TYR A 113 23.05 -19.00 -16.03
N GLN A 114 22.52 -19.29 -17.21
CA GLN A 114 23.26 -19.96 -18.26
C GLN A 114 24.46 -19.13 -18.75
N LYS A 115 24.30 -17.81 -18.96
CA LYS A 115 25.39 -16.92 -19.32
C LYS A 115 26.47 -16.86 -18.23
N MET A 116 26.06 -16.82 -16.95
CA MET A 116 27.02 -16.85 -15.84
C MET A 116 27.77 -18.19 -15.80
N LYS A 117 27.07 -19.32 -16.00
CA LYS A 117 27.67 -20.66 -16.04
C LYS A 117 28.66 -20.84 -17.19
N GLU A 118 28.38 -20.27 -18.35
CA GLU A 118 29.29 -20.27 -19.51
C GLU A 118 30.55 -19.42 -19.24
N ASN A 119 30.38 -18.25 -18.61
CA ASN A 119 31.50 -17.39 -18.25
C ASN A 119 32.41 -18.00 -17.16
N VAL A 120 31.86 -18.82 -16.26
CA VAL A 120 32.64 -19.48 -15.20
C VAL A 120 33.34 -20.76 -15.70
N ARG A 121 32.93 -21.34 -16.82
CA ARG A 121 33.59 -22.51 -17.44
C ARG A 121 35.04 -22.28 -17.88
N GLY A 122 35.47 -21.03 -18.00
CA GLY A 122 36.82 -20.64 -18.40
C GLY A 122 37.82 -20.38 -17.25
N GLY A 123 37.45 -20.59 -15.99
CA GLY A 123 38.34 -20.33 -14.86
C GLY A 123 37.66 -19.59 -13.69
N GLN A 124 38.32 -19.59 -12.54
CA GLN A 124 37.86 -18.86 -11.36
C GLN A 124 37.97 -17.36 -11.58
N VAL A 125 36.84 -16.63 -11.46
CA VAL A 125 36.84 -15.16 -11.48
C VAL A 125 37.10 -14.68 -10.05
N GLN A 126 38.25 -14.04 -9.81
CA GLN A 126 38.57 -13.39 -8.56
C GLN A 126 38.07 -11.94 -8.62
N ILE A 127 36.96 -11.65 -7.94
CA ILE A 127 36.42 -10.27 -7.85
C ILE A 127 37.09 -9.59 -6.64
N ARG A 128 37.91 -8.56 -6.88
CA ARG A 128 38.37 -7.64 -5.83
C ARG A 128 37.49 -6.40 -5.87
N GLN A 129 36.72 -6.19 -4.82
CA GLN A 129 35.92 -4.99 -4.64
C GLN A 129 36.72 -3.97 -3.83
N ILE A 130 37.08 -2.85 -4.43
CA ILE A 130 37.74 -1.73 -3.74
C ILE A 130 36.65 -0.73 -3.37
N TYR A 131 36.35 -0.63 -2.08
CA TYR A 131 35.55 0.47 -1.55
C TYR A 131 36.44 1.72 -1.38
N LYS A 132 36.03 2.83 -2.00
CA LYS A 132 36.57 4.16 -1.74
C LYS A 132 35.59 4.95 -0.89
#